data_b6d798961de4aaa6cb6d5e0d38d380fa
#
_entry.id   b6d798961de4aaa6cb6d5e0d38d380fa
#
_cell.length_a   1.000
_cell.length_b   1.000
_cell.length_c   1.000
_cell.angle_alpha   90.00
_cell.angle_beta   90.00
_cell.angle_gamma   90.00
#
_symmetry.space_group_name_H-M   'P 1'
#
loop_
_entity.id
_entity.type
_entity.pdbx_description
1 polymer ?
#
loop_
_entity_poly.entity_id
_entity_poly.type
_entity_poly.pdbx_seq_one_letter_code
_entity_poly.pdbx_strand_id
1 'polypeptide(L)'
;MYSGKNPSALRSQQWLADSLIALMADKAYQSISVKEICQNADLTRQTFYQMFSSKEDVIRYTIMKGCETFKASLSLYEQVDMETLATAFFCFFREEAALVKLLAENHLEYLLTEQFSLALPEIMDLCTERKKAFLSNPYLKSFIIGGLLNMILEWIKNGDGADVEELALLFTEQFVKDTPENH
;
A
#
# COMPACT_ATOMS: atom_id res chain seq x y z
N MET A 1 17.04 5.11 1.65
CA MET A 1 16.28 5.66 0.49
C MET A 1 16.46 7.17 0.41
N TYR A 2 16.67 7.73 -0.79
CA TYR A 2 16.77 9.17 -1.01
C TYR A 2 15.46 9.89 -0.65
N SER A 3 15.57 10.97 0.11
CA SER A 3 14.43 11.77 0.62
C SER A 3 14.46 13.25 0.17
N GLY A 4 15.39 13.60 -0.75
CA GLY A 4 15.50 14.97 -1.27
C GLY A 4 14.43 15.30 -2.32
N LYS A 5 14.36 16.59 -2.69
CA LYS A 5 13.36 17.14 -3.64
C LYS A 5 13.93 17.39 -5.05
N ASN A 6 15.13 16.89 -5.37
CA ASN A 6 15.71 17.10 -6.71
C ASN A 6 14.89 16.33 -7.77
N PRO A 7 14.30 17.00 -8.77
CA PRO A 7 13.45 16.35 -9.76
C PRO A 7 14.14 15.25 -10.56
N SER A 8 15.44 15.39 -10.82
CA SER A 8 16.22 14.36 -11.53
C SER A 8 16.38 13.10 -10.69
N ALA A 9 16.65 13.26 -9.37
CA ALA A 9 16.75 12.13 -8.45
C ALA A 9 15.41 11.41 -8.27
N LEU A 10 14.31 12.15 -8.16
CA LEU A 10 12.96 11.58 -8.07
C LEU A 10 12.59 10.78 -9.32
N ARG A 11 12.96 11.26 -10.51
CA ARG A 11 12.78 10.50 -11.75
C ARG A 11 13.61 9.23 -11.77
N SER A 12 14.87 9.30 -11.33
CA SER A 12 15.73 8.11 -11.24
C SER A 12 15.17 7.07 -10.26
N GLN A 13 14.60 7.49 -9.12
CA GLN A 13 13.91 6.58 -8.20
C GLN A 13 12.73 5.89 -8.91
N GLN A 14 11.89 6.65 -9.62
CA GLN A 14 10.74 6.08 -10.33
C GLN A 14 11.19 5.08 -11.40
N TRP A 15 12.16 5.43 -12.26
CA TRP A 15 12.65 4.51 -13.29
C TRP A 15 13.23 3.21 -12.73
N LEU A 16 13.94 3.27 -11.61
CA LEU A 16 14.44 2.07 -10.92
C LEU A 16 13.30 1.23 -10.35
N ALA A 17 12.24 1.88 -9.82
CA ALA A 17 11.07 1.20 -9.32
C ALA A 17 10.29 0.50 -10.43
N ASP A 18 9.98 1.22 -11.50
CA ASP A 18 9.27 0.67 -12.67
C ASP A 18 10.06 -0.51 -13.29
N SER A 19 11.39 -0.36 -13.36
CA SER A 19 12.28 -1.40 -13.85
C SER A 19 12.24 -2.68 -13.00
N LEU A 20 12.25 -2.55 -11.67
CA LEU A 20 12.17 -3.72 -10.80
C LEU A 20 10.82 -4.42 -10.94
N ILE A 21 9.71 -3.67 -10.93
CA ILE A 21 8.36 -4.23 -11.07
C ILE A 21 8.21 -4.93 -12.44
N ALA A 22 8.69 -4.32 -13.52
CA ALA A 22 8.68 -4.95 -14.84
C ALA A 22 9.47 -6.27 -14.87
N LEU A 23 10.67 -6.29 -14.27
CA LEU A 23 11.48 -7.51 -14.19
C LEU A 23 10.83 -8.60 -13.33
N MET A 24 10.11 -8.22 -12.29
CA MET A 24 9.39 -9.18 -11.43
C MET A 24 8.22 -9.85 -12.14
N ALA A 25 7.64 -9.23 -13.17
CA ALA A 25 6.61 -9.88 -13.98
C ALA A 25 7.13 -11.08 -14.77
N ASP A 26 8.43 -11.10 -15.10
CA ASP A 26 9.04 -12.14 -15.94
C ASP A 26 9.81 -13.19 -15.11
N LYS A 27 10.26 -12.85 -13.89
CA LYS A 27 11.11 -13.73 -13.07
C LYS A 27 11.02 -13.43 -11.58
N ALA A 28 11.35 -14.43 -10.77
CA ALA A 28 11.32 -14.32 -9.32
C ALA A 28 12.22 -13.18 -8.81
N TYR A 29 11.72 -12.39 -7.87
CA TYR A 29 12.43 -11.27 -7.21
C TYR A 29 13.83 -11.65 -6.73
N GLN A 30 13.97 -12.85 -6.16
CA GLN A 30 15.25 -13.35 -5.64
C GLN A 30 16.35 -13.40 -6.72
N SER A 31 15.98 -13.73 -7.97
CA SER A 31 16.91 -13.87 -9.08
C SER A 31 17.30 -12.54 -9.73
N ILE A 32 16.58 -11.45 -9.45
CA ILE A 32 16.82 -10.14 -10.03
C ILE A 32 18.02 -9.48 -9.33
N SER A 33 19.04 -9.10 -10.09
CA SER A 33 20.21 -8.37 -9.59
C SER A 33 20.04 -6.85 -9.73
N VAL A 34 20.73 -6.07 -8.87
CA VAL A 34 20.81 -4.61 -9.02
C VAL A 34 21.39 -4.21 -10.39
N LYS A 35 22.27 -5.03 -10.96
CA LYS A 35 22.82 -4.79 -12.32
C LYS A 35 21.69 -4.81 -13.36
N GLU A 36 20.81 -5.77 -13.32
CA GLU A 36 19.70 -5.90 -14.26
C GLU A 36 18.69 -4.77 -14.10
N ILE A 37 18.35 -4.38 -12.87
CA ILE A 37 17.48 -3.23 -12.61
C ILE A 37 18.07 -1.96 -13.26
N CYS A 38 19.36 -1.71 -13.03
CA CYS A 38 20.04 -0.55 -13.60
C CYS A 38 20.10 -0.58 -15.13
N GLN A 39 20.36 -1.75 -15.72
CA GLN A 39 20.38 -1.93 -17.17
C GLN A 39 19.00 -1.66 -17.79
N ASN A 40 17.94 -2.17 -17.17
CA ASN A 40 16.57 -1.97 -17.65
C ASN A 40 16.10 -0.51 -17.49
N ALA A 41 16.58 0.19 -16.46
CA ALA A 41 16.28 1.61 -16.20
C ALA A 41 17.19 2.59 -16.97
N ASP A 42 18.18 2.11 -17.71
CA ASP A 42 19.25 2.91 -18.34
C ASP A 42 19.98 3.82 -17.32
N LEU A 43 20.27 3.27 -16.16
CA LEU A 43 20.94 3.97 -15.07
C LEU A 43 22.18 3.20 -14.58
N THR A 44 23.07 3.91 -13.87
CA THR A 44 24.28 3.29 -13.30
C THR A 44 23.99 2.66 -11.92
N ARG A 45 24.81 1.67 -11.54
CA ARG A 45 24.76 1.12 -10.16
C ARG A 45 25.07 2.18 -9.11
N GLN A 46 25.92 3.17 -9.43
CA GLN A 46 26.17 4.29 -8.54
C GLN A 46 24.89 5.09 -8.29
N THR A 47 24.11 5.38 -9.34
CA THR A 47 22.80 6.03 -9.22
C THR A 47 21.85 5.20 -8.35
N PHE A 48 21.81 3.87 -8.54
CA PHE A 48 21.00 3.01 -7.68
C PHE A 48 21.32 3.19 -6.21
N TYR A 49 22.61 3.08 -5.83
CA TYR A 49 23.02 3.18 -4.42
C TYR A 49 22.94 4.60 -3.83
N GLN A 50 22.83 5.62 -4.68
CA GLN A 50 22.45 6.97 -4.22
C GLN A 50 20.96 7.06 -3.88
N MET A 51 20.09 6.28 -4.55
CA MET A 51 18.64 6.32 -4.36
C MET A 51 18.13 5.30 -3.34
N PHE A 52 18.68 4.09 -3.33
CA PHE A 52 18.22 2.94 -2.56
C PHE A 52 19.39 2.16 -1.97
N SER A 53 19.22 1.61 -0.78
CA SER A 53 20.24 0.74 -0.14
C SER A 53 20.10 -0.71 -0.60
N SER A 54 18.91 -1.14 -0.99
CA SER A 54 18.58 -2.52 -1.39
C SER A 54 17.46 -2.56 -2.43
N LYS A 55 17.25 -3.72 -3.05
CA LYS A 55 16.06 -3.97 -3.90
C LYS A 55 14.76 -3.86 -3.09
N GLU A 56 14.80 -4.24 -1.84
CA GLU A 56 13.65 -4.17 -0.94
C GLU A 56 13.22 -2.73 -0.67
N ASP A 57 14.20 -1.79 -0.58
CA ASP A 57 13.90 -0.36 -0.48
C ASP A 57 13.18 0.18 -1.71
N VAL A 58 13.44 -0.42 -2.89
CA VAL A 58 12.70 -0.09 -4.13
C VAL A 58 11.24 -0.50 -4.00
N ILE A 59 10.96 -1.70 -3.47
CA ILE A 59 9.58 -2.15 -3.24
C ILE A 59 8.89 -1.27 -2.18
N ARG A 60 9.57 -0.94 -1.07
CA ARG A 60 9.03 0.01 -0.08
C ARG A 60 8.66 1.35 -0.70
N TYR A 61 9.52 1.86 -1.57
CA TYR A 61 9.25 3.10 -2.30
C TYR A 61 8.00 3.00 -3.19
N THR A 62 7.85 1.90 -3.94
CA THR A 62 6.68 1.67 -4.78
C THR A 62 5.39 1.65 -3.95
N ILE A 63 5.37 0.90 -2.85
CA ILE A 63 4.20 0.83 -1.95
C ILE A 63 3.93 2.19 -1.30
N MET A 64 4.96 2.90 -0.83
CA MET A 64 4.84 4.24 -0.26
C MET A 64 4.17 5.20 -1.25
N LYS A 65 4.55 5.16 -2.54
CA LYS A 65 3.91 5.96 -3.59
C LYS A 65 2.44 5.60 -3.78
N GLY A 66 2.10 4.32 -3.72
CA GLY A 66 0.71 3.86 -3.68
C GLY A 66 -0.06 4.43 -2.49
N CYS A 67 0.53 4.41 -1.28
CA CYS A 67 -0.08 5.03 -0.09
C CYS A 67 -0.29 6.54 -0.25
N GLU A 68 0.64 7.26 -0.88
CA GLU A 68 0.47 8.70 -1.20
C GLU A 68 -0.70 8.91 -2.17
N THR A 69 -0.82 8.08 -3.20
CA THR A 69 -1.93 8.12 -4.16
C THR A 69 -3.27 7.82 -3.47
N PHE A 70 -3.32 6.78 -2.65
CA PHE A 70 -4.50 6.44 -1.85
C PHE A 70 -4.93 7.61 -0.94
N LYS A 71 -3.99 8.19 -0.20
CA LYS A 71 -4.25 9.35 0.65
C LYS A 71 -4.78 10.54 -0.16
N ALA A 72 -4.21 10.79 -1.33
CA ALA A 72 -4.67 11.86 -2.22
C ALA A 72 -6.11 11.61 -2.71
N SER A 73 -6.49 10.37 -3.02
CA SER A 73 -7.87 10.03 -3.40
C SER A 73 -8.87 10.30 -2.27
N LEU A 74 -8.50 10.01 -1.02
CA LEU A 74 -9.34 10.29 0.14
C LEU A 74 -9.59 11.78 0.36
N SER A 75 -8.65 12.65 -0.02
CA SER A 75 -8.81 14.11 0.13
C SER A 75 -9.88 14.71 -0.82
N LEU A 76 -10.42 13.94 -1.75
CA LEU A 76 -11.52 14.35 -2.62
C LEU A 76 -12.90 14.23 -1.95
N TYR A 77 -12.99 13.55 -0.81
CA TYR A 77 -14.23 13.42 -0.06
C TYR A 77 -14.34 14.53 1.00
N GLU A 78 -15.52 15.13 1.14
CA GLU A 78 -15.79 16.16 2.18
C GLU A 78 -15.69 15.59 3.60
N GLN A 79 -16.09 14.33 3.76
CA GLN A 79 -15.99 13.58 5.01
C GLN A 79 -15.57 12.15 4.73
N VAL A 80 -14.60 11.67 5.46
CA VAL A 80 -14.12 10.27 5.38
C VAL A 80 -14.64 9.52 6.60
N ASP A 81 -15.75 8.80 6.43
CA ASP A 81 -16.22 7.84 7.43
C ASP A 81 -15.67 6.43 7.18
N MET A 82 -16.01 5.45 8.01
CA MET A 82 -15.43 4.10 7.89
C MET A 82 -15.89 3.38 6.62
N GLU A 83 -17.11 3.61 6.18
CA GLU A 83 -17.63 3.03 4.95
C GLU A 83 -16.93 3.62 3.73
N THR A 84 -16.81 4.96 3.68
CA THR A 84 -16.05 5.67 2.65
C THR A 84 -14.59 5.21 2.61
N LEU A 85 -13.95 5.10 3.80
CA LEU A 85 -12.56 4.65 3.91
C LEU A 85 -12.40 3.21 3.41
N ALA A 86 -13.28 2.29 3.82
CA ALA A 86 -13.23 0.90 3.41
C ALA A 86 -13.49 0.74 1.90
N THR A 87 -14.52 1.40 1.37
CA THR A 87 -14.83 1.38 -0.06
C THR A 87 -13.67 1.93 -0.89
N ALA A 88 -13.12 3.08 -0.52
CA ALA A 88 -11.95 3.65 -1.20
C ALA A 88 -10.73 2.72 -1.13
N PHE A 89 -10.53 2.03 0.00
CA PHE A 89 -9.44 1.08 0.18
C PHE A 89 -9.59 -0.12 -0.78
N PHE A 90 -10.75 -0.75 -0.84
CA PHE A 90 -10.97 -1.89 -1.73
C PHE A 90 -10.94 -1.47 -3.21
N CYS A 91 -11.47 -0.30 -3.56
CA CYS A 91 -11.34 0.26 -4.92
C CYS A 91 -9.89 0.46 -5.32
N PHE A 92 -9.08 1.07 -4.45
CA PHE A 92 -7.66 1.28 -4.70
C PHE A 92 -6.92 -0.05 -4.93
N PHE A 93 -7.14 -1.04 -4.09
CA PHE A 93 -6.48 -2.33 -4.24
C PHE A 93 -6.98 -3.16 -5.43
N ARG A 94 -8.21 -2.93 -5.90
CA ARG A 94 -8.67 -3.50 -7.16
C ARG A 94 -7.85 -2.98 -8.34
N GLU A 95 -7.53 -1.69 -8.35
CA GLU A 95 -6.67 -1.08 -9.39
C GLU A 95 -5.22 -1.57 -9.27
N GLU A 96 -4.73 -1.78 -8.06
CA GLU A 96 -3.37 -2.25 -7.75
C GLU A 96 -3.25 -3.78 -7.66
N ALA A 97 -4.27 -4.54 -8.05
CA ALA A 97 -4.31 -6.00 -7.87
C ALA A 97 -3.11 -6.73 -8.49
N ALA A 98 -2.63 -6.27 -9.63
CA ALA A 98 -1.46 -6.85 -10.30
C ALA A 98 -0.18 -6.71 -9.44
N LEU A 99 0.03 -5.55 -8.81
CA LEU A 99 1.16 -5.32 -7.92
C LEU A 99 1.05 -6.18 -6.67
N VAL A 100 -0.13 -6.23 -6.04
CA VAL A 100 -0.36 -7.04 -4.83
C VAL A 100 -0.12 -8.52 -5.11
N LYS A 101 -0.63 -9.04 -6.21
CA LYS A 101 -0.41 -10.43 -6.66
C LYS A 101 1.09 -10.69 -6.85
N LEU A 102 1.79 -9.79 -7.53
CA LEU A 102 3.23 -9.90 -7.77
C LEU A 102 4.03 -9.94 -6.46
N LEU A 103 3.65 -9.12 -5.48
CA LEU A 103 4.28 -9.11 -4.15
C LEU A 103 4.00 -10.43 -3.40
N ALA A 104 2.76 -10.93 -3.43
CA ALA A 104 2.38 -12.18 -2.78
C ALA A 104 3.10 -13.40 -3.39
N GLU A 105 3.19 -13.49 -4.72
CA GLU A 105 3.92 -14.55 -5.43
C GLU A 105 5.43 -14.57 -5.11
N ASN A 106 5.98 -13.43 -4.68
CA ASN A 106 7.39 -13.29 -4.30
C ASN A 106 7.62 -13.23 -2.77
N HIS A 107 6.60 -13.47 -1.95
CA HIS A 107 6.65 -13.43 -0.48
C HIS A 107 7.09 -12.08 0.08
N LEU A 108 6.63 -10.99 -0.54
CA LEU A 108 6.92 -9.59 -0.17
C LEU A 108 5.68 -8.85 0.37
N GLU A 109 4.57 -9.56 0.59
CA GLU A 109 3.30 -8.99 1.08
C GLU A 109 3.42 -8.34 2.47
N TYR A 110 4.40 -8.75 3.28
CA TYR A 110 4.68 -8.11 4.57
C TYR A 110 5.05 -6.63 4.45
N LEU A 111 5.63 -6.23 3.31
CA LEU A 111 5.97 -4.83 3.02
C LEU A 111 4.72 -3.96 2.87
N LEU A 112 3.58 -4.52 2.42
CA LEU A 112 2.30 -3.81 2.43
C LEU A 112 1.90 -3.45 3.85
N THR A 113 1.93 -4.42 4.76
CA THR A 113 1.61 -4.20 6.19
C THR A 113 2.55 -3.15 6.80
N GLU A 114 3.84 -3.21 6.52
CA GLU A 114 4.83 -2.24 6.98
C GLU A 114 4.49 -0.83 6.50
N GLN A 115 4.33 -0.62 5.19
CA GLN A 115 4.13 0.71 4.61
C GLN A 115 2.74 1.30 4.95
N PHE A 116 1.68 0.49 4.94
CA PHE A 116 0.36 0.95 5.38
C PHE A 116 0.33 1.29 6.87
N SER A 117 1.09 0.58 7.70
CA SER A 117 1.24 0.93 9.13
C SER A 117 1.92 2.28 9.33
N LEU A 118 2.88 2.63 8.47
CA LEU A 118 3.54 3.93 8.49
C LEU A 118 2.63 5.05 7.95
N ALA A 119 1.84 4.78 6.92
CA ALA A 119 0.94 5.76 6.31
C ALA A 119 -0.34 6.02 7.12
N LEU A 120 -0.74 5.06 7.96
CA LEU A 120 -2.02 5.11 8.68
C LEU A 120 -2.25 6.40 9.50
N PRO A 121 -1.27 6.97 10.25
CA PRO A 121 -1.50 8.20 10.99
C PRO A 121 -1.98 9.35 10.09
N GLU A 122 -1.37 9.51 8.92
CA GLU A 122 -1.72 10.56 7.96
C GLU A 122 -3.09 10.30 7.29
N ILE A 123 -3.43 9.02 7.04
CA ILE A 123 -4.74 8.63 6.55
C ILE A 123 -5.81 8.96 7.60
N MET A 124 -5.51 8.66 8.87
CA MET A 124 -6.42 8.93 9.97
C MET A 124 -6.66 10.40 10.25
N ASP A 125 -5.71 11.28 9.90
CA ASP A 125 -5.89 12.72 10.01
C ASP A 125 -6.98 13.26 9.07
N LEU A 126 -7.33 12.51 8.02
CA LEU A 126 -8.45 12.80 7.12
C LEU A 126 -9.81 12.34 7.67
N CYS A 127 -9.81 11.50 8.71
CA CYS A 127 -11.01 10.96 9.32
C CYS A 127 -11.52 11.84 10.46
N THR A 128 -12.79 11.64 10.86
CA THR A 128 -13.41 12.38 11.96
C THR A 128 -12.73 12.09 13.31
N GLU A 129 -12.73 13.07 14.26
CA GLU A 129 -12.07 12.99 15.57
C GLU A 129 -12.42 11.71 16.40
N ARG A 130 -13.69 11.25 16.33
CA ARG A 130 -14.15 10.06 17.06
C ARG A 130 -13.38 8.80 16.67
N LYS A 131 -12.87 8.73 15.43
CA LYS A 131 -12.13 7.58 14.89
C LYS A 131 -10.65 7.64 15.20
N LYS A 132 -10.09 8.84 15.37
CA LYS A 132 -8.69 9.02 15.79
C LYS A 132 -8.45 8.38 17.16
N ALA A 133 -9.37 8.55 18.13
CA ALA A 133 -9.25 7.96 19.45
C ALA A 133 -9.27 6.41 19.40
N PHE A 134 -10.13 5.84 18.57
CA PHE A 134 -10.22 4.38 18.38
C PHE A 134 -8.91 3.81 17.83
N LEU A 135 -8.32 4.44 16.82
CA LEU A 135 -7.10 3.99 16.16
C LEU A 135 -5.80 4.40 16.87
N SER A 136 -5.89 5.12 17.99
CA SER A 136 -4.74 5.36 18.87
C SER A 136 -4.28 4.08 19.60
N ASN A 137 -5.14 3.06 19.71
CA ASN A 137 -4.79 1.77 20.28
C ASN A 137 -3.95 0.94 19.29
N PRO A 138 -2.68 0.59 19.62
CA PRO A 138 -1.78 -0.10 18.70
C PRO A 138 -2.27 -1.50 18.31
N TYR A 139 -3.01 -2.19 19.18
CA TYR A 139 -3.55 -3.52 18.88
C TYR A 139 -4.71 -3.45 17.90
N LEU A 140 -5.61 -2.47 18.05
CA LEU A 140 -6.69 -2.23 17.09
C LEU A 140 -6.13 -1.80 15.73
N LYS A 141 -5.12 -0.93 15.72
CA LYS A 141 -4.41 -0.56 14.52
C LYS A 141 -3.89 -1.80 13.76
N SER A 142 -3.16 -2.67 14.44
CA SER A 142 -2.60 -3.89 13.86
C SER A 142 -3.68 -4.84 13.37
N PHE A 143 -4.78 -4.98 14.12
CA PHE A 143 -5.93 -5.80 13.75
C PHE A 143 -6.61 -5.29 12.47
N ILE A 144 -6.86 -3.99 12.38
CA ILE A 144 -7.52 -3.37 11.22
C ILE A 144 -6.65 -3.51 9.98
N ILE A 145 -5.36 -3.12 10.05
CA ILE A 145 -4.45 -3.22 8.91
C ILE A 145 -4.29 -4.68 8.48
N GLY A 146 -4.04 -5.57 9.42
CA GLY A 146 -3.90 -7.00 9.14
C GLY A 146 -5.16 -7.59 8.54
N GLY A 147 -6.34 -7.27 9.09
CA GLY A 147 -7.63 -7.71 8.58
C GLY A 147 -7.88 -7.23 7.15
N LEU A 148 -7.75 -5.93 6.89
CA LEU A 148 -7.95 -5.36 5.55
C LEU A 148 -6.99 -5.96 4.52
N LEU A 149 -5.70 -6.02 4.82
CA LEU A 149 -4.72 -6.56 3.88
C LEU A 149 -4.90 -8.06 3.62
N ASN A 150 -5.26 -8.85 4.65
CA ASN A 150 -5.58 -10.27 4.42
C ASN A 150 -6.87 -10.45 3.62
N MET A 151 -7.89 -9.61 3.79
CA MET A 151 -9.08 -9.63 2.95
C MET A 151 -8.71 -9.36 1.48
N ILE A 152 -7.87 -8.37 1.20
CA ILE A 152 -7.36 -8.08 -0.15
C ILE A 152 -6.59 -9.26 -0.74
N LEU A 153 -5.66 -9.84 0.02
CA LEU A 153 -4.88 -10.98 -0.45
C LEU A 153 -5.77 -12.20 -0.80
N GLU A 154 -6.76 -12.48 0.03
CA GLU A 154 -7.70 -13.56 -0.21
C GLU A 154 -8.63 -13.25 -1.40
N TRP A 155 -9.11 -12.02 -1.53
CA TRP A 155 -9.92 -11.59 -2.65
C TRP A 155 -9.18 -11.72 -3.99
N ILE A 156 -7.96 -11.20 -4.08
CA ILE A 156 -7.13 -11.30 -5.29
C ILE A 156 -6.79 -12.76 -5.63
N LYS A 157 -6.53 -13.60 -4.62
CA LYS A 157 -6.22 -15.01 -4.79
C LYS A 157 -7.41 -15.81 -5.34
N ASN A 158 -8.62 -15.47 -4.91
CA ASN A 158 -9.84 -16.18 -5.31
C ASN A 158 -10.49 -15.65 -6.61
N GLY A 159 -9.87 -14.65 -7.26
CA GLY A 159 -10.30 -14.18 -8.57
C GLY A 159 -11.59 -13.36 -8.57
N ASP A 160 -11.66 -12.31 -7.79
CA ASP A 160 -12.69 -11.23 -7.85
C ASP A 160 -14.15 -11.68 -7.63
N GLY A 161 -14.37 -12.72 -6.84
CA GLY A 161 -15.72 -13.28 -6.62
C GLY A 161 -16.66 -12.38 -5.80
N ALA A 162 -16.15 -11.41 -5.03
CA ALA A 162 -16.92 -10.47 -4.23
C ALA A 162 -16.85 -9.05 -4.81
N ASP A 163 -17.94 -8.29 -4.69
CA ASP A 163 -17.95 -6.89 -5.07
C ASP A 163 -17.26 -6.02 -4.01
N VAL A 164 -16.73 -4.87 -4.42
CA VAL A 164 -16.04 -3.91 -3.53
C VAL A 164 -16.98 -3.42 -2.43
N GLU A 165 -18.22 -3.12 -2.76
CA GLU A 165 -19.25 -2.68 -1.82
C GLU A 165 -19.57 -3.76 -0.79
N GLU A 166 -19.64 -5.03 -1.22
CA GLU A 166 -19.84 -6.18 -0.33
C GLU A 166 -18.68 -6.34 0.66
N LEU A 167 -17.43 -6.23 0.17
CA LEU A 167 -16.25 -6.31 1.03
C LEU A 167 -16.16 -5.14 2.02
N ALA A 168 -16.47 -3.93 1.56
CA ALA A 168 -16.50 -2.74 2.41
C ALA A 168 -17.55 -2.87 3.51
N LEU A 169 -18.76 -3.34 3.17
CA LEU A 169 -19.83 -3.57 4.12
C LEU A 169 -19.46 -4.66 5.12
N LEU A 170 -18.95 -5.79 4.65
CA LEU A 170 -18.50 -6.89 5.51
C LEU A 170 -17.46 -6.41 6.52
N PHE A 171 -16.51 -5.59 6.09
CA PHE A 171 -15.50 -5.01 6.98
C PHE A 171 -16.13 -4.05 8.00
N THR A 172 -16.97 -3.11 7.55
CA THR A 172 -17.52 -2.06 8.43
C THR A 172 -18.51 -2.60 9.45
N GLU A 173 -19.30 -3.63 9.10
CA GLU A 173 -20.23 -4.28 10.03
C GLU A 173 -19.55 -4.88 11.25
N GLN A 174 -18.28 -5.30 11.13
CA GLN A 174 -17.52 -5.81 12.26
C GLN A 174 -17.14 -4.72 13.28
N PHE A 175 -17.11 -3.44 12.87
CA PHE A 175 -16.70 -2.32 13.70
C PHE A 175 -17.86 -1.41 14.15
N VAL A 176 -19.01 -1.50 13.50
CA VAL A 176 -20.18 -0.66 13.83
C VAL A 176 -21.02 -1.27 14.94
N LYS A 177 -21.00 -2.60 15.13
CA LYS A 177 -21.87 -3.32 16.07
C LYS A 177 -21.54 -3.11 17.55
N ASP A 178 -20.42 -2.50 17.93
CA ASP A 178 -19.97 -2.35 19.32
C ASP A 178 -19.90 -0.90 19.84
N THR A 179 -20.71 0.00 19.33
CA THR A 179 -20.91 1.28 20.02
C THR A 179 -22.19 1.17 20.87
N PRO A 180 -22.09 0.92 22.20
CA PRO A 180 -23.27 1.02 23.04
C PRO A 180 -23.83 2.44 22.91
N GLU A 181 -25.08 2.54 22.47
CA GLU A 181 -25.84 3.78 22.60
C GLU A 181 -25.83 4.14 24.11
N ASN A 182 -25.06 5.15 24.47
CA ASN A 182 -25.13 5.73 25.79
C ASN A 182 -26.54 6.35 25.96
N HIS A 183 -27.39 5.65 26.67
CA HIS A 183 -28.57 6.21 27.30
C HIS A 183 -28.18 7.05 28.51
#